data_c7b405862f3d4204d74586d6ee2d1b0e
#
_entry.id   c7b405862f3d4204d74586d6ee2d1b0e
#
_cell.length_a   1.000
_cell.length_b   1.000
_cell.length_c   1.000
_cell.angle_alpha   90.00
_cell.angle_beta   90.00
_cell.angle_gamma   90.00
#
_symmetry.space_group_name_H-M   'P 1'
#
loop_
_entity.id
_entity.type
_entity.pdbx_description
1 polymer ?
#
loop_
_entity_poly.entity_id
_entity_poly.type
_entity_poly.pdbx_seq_one_letter_code
_entity_poly.pdbx_strand_id
1 'polypeptide(L)'
;MAADDSIVLKLEEVHKQYENADRDPVPVLKGISLTVRRGASVAIVGQSGSGKSTLLNILGSLDSPTRGSIQLDGEELAHLSEPELATIRNQKIGFIFQSHHLLPQCSVLENVLVPTLAATGRAPADAAERARQLLERVGLGHRLTHRPAQLSSGECQRVAVVRALINRPSLILADEPTGALDHSTAESLGDLLVELNRDDQVTLSGVTHSAELAAKRGTTRQLLDGQFASNAI
;
A
#
# COMPACT_ATOMS: atom_id res chain seq x y z
N MET A 1 15.80 21.03 -4.77
CA MET A 1 16.20 19.73 -5.34
C MET A 1 15.25 19.43 -6.48
N ALA A 2 15.71 19.09 -7.68
CA ALA A 2 14.84 18.63 -8.75
C ALA A 2 14.17 17.33 -8.27
N ALA A 3 12.85 17.19 -8.46
CA ALA A 3 12.15 15.95 -8.19
C ALA A 3 12.76 14.86 -9.06
N ASP A 4 13.04 13.69 -8.48
CA ASP A 4 13.46 12.52 -9.22
C ASP A 4 12.26 12.07 -10.07
N ASP A 5 12.29 12.35 -11.37
CA ASP A 5 11.19 12.10 -12.32
C ASP A 5 11.11 10.62 -12.74
N SER A 6 11.77 9.72 -12.00
CA SER A 6 11.78 8.30 -12.30
C SER A 6 10.40 7.65 -12.06
N ILE A 7 10.05 6.70 -12.93
CA ILE A 7 8.83 5.91 -12.81
C ILE A 7 9.05 4.82 -11.76
N VAL A 8 8.19 4.79 -10.74
CA VAL A 8 8.18 3.73 -9.73
C VAL A 8 7.26 2.59 -10.16
N LEU A 9 6.08 2.92 -10.68
CA LEU A 9 5.08 1.91 -11.05
C LEU A 9 4.56 2.19 -12.46
N LYS A 10 4.53 1.16 -13.31
CA LYS A 10 3.97 1.24 -14.66
C LYS A 10 3.12 0.01 -14.96
N LEU A 11 1.88 0.25 -15.36
CA LEU A 11 0.96 -0.76 -15.88
C LEU A 11 0.67 -0.44 -17.35
N GLU A 12 0.66 -1.47 -18.19
CA GLU A 12 0.31 -1.36 -19.61
C GLU A 12 -0.73 -2.42 -19.97
N GLU A 13 -1.91 -1.96 -20.35
CA GLU A 13 -3.04 -2.79 -20.80
C GLU A 13 -3.32 -4.00 -19.87
N VAL A 14 -3.32 -3.79 -18.56
CA VAL A 14 -3.53 -4.84 -17.56
C VAL A 14 -4.98 -5.30 -17.59
N HIS A 15 -5.18 -6.58 -17.84
CA HIS A 15 -6.45 -7.28 -17.76
C HIS A 15 -6.41 -8.33 -16.66
N LYS A 16 -7.53 -8.53 -15.98
CA LYS A 16 -7.72 -9.62 -15.03
C LYS A 16 -9.09 -10.23 -15.21
N GLN A 17 -9.12 -11.55 -15.36
CA GLN A 17 -10.33 -12.36 -15.29
C GLN A 17 -10.10 -13.52 -14.32
N TYR A 18 -11.15 -13.92 -13.62
CA TYR A 18 -11.14 -15.11 -12.79
C TYR A 18 -11.92 -16.23 -13.48
N GLU A 19 -11.33 -17.41 -13.47
CA GLU A 19 -12.00 -18.61 -13.98
C GLU A 19 -13.16 -18.98 -13.07
N ASN A 20 -14.24 -19.43 -13.67
CA ASN A 20 -15.40 -19.97 -12.97
C ASN A 20 -15.67 -21.37 -13.52
N ALA A 21 -15.61 -22.39 -12.67
CA ALA A 21 -15.68 -23.81 -13.09
C ALA A 21 -16.95 -24.14 -13.90
N ASP A 22 -18.06 -23.42 -13.67
CA ASP A 22 -19.36 -23.70 -14.27
C ASP A 22 -19.89 -22.58 -15.19
N ARG A 23 -19.12 -21.53 -15.45
CA ARG A 23 -19.54 -20.33 -16.22
C ARG A 23 -18.37 -19.73 -16.99
N ASP A 24 -18.69 -18.81 -17.90
CA ASP A 24 -17.68 -17.99 -18.59
C ASP A 24 -16.80 -17.23 -17.58
N PRO A 25 -15.51 -17.04 -17.90
CA PRO A 25 -14.60 -16.27 -17.08
C PRO A 25 -15.14 -14.86 -16.77
N VAL A 26 -15.00 -14.43 -15.52
CA VAL A 26 -15.50 -13.12 -15.07
C VAL A 26 -14.40 -12.07 -15.25
N PRO A 27 -14.53 -11.14 -16.21
CA PRO A 27 -13.57 -10.07 -16.38
C PRO A 27 -13.74 -9.01 -15.29
N VAL A 28 -12.66 -8.72 -14.56
CA VAL A 28 -12.65 -7.74 -13.45
C VAL A 28 -11.86 -6.49 -13.83
N LEU A 29 -10.72 -6.63 -14.50
CA LEU A 29 -9.96 -5.50 -15.04
C LEU A 29 -9.89 -5.61 -16.57
N LYS A 30 -10.05 -4.48 -17.27
CA LYS A 30 -10.31 -4.44 -18.70
C LYS A 30 -9.40 -3.40 -19.40
N GLY A 31 -8.07 -3.61 -19.36
CA GLY A 31 -7.10 -2.72 -20.00
C GLY A 31 -6.71 -1.52 -19.15
N ILE A 32 -6.24 -1.77 -17.92
CA ILE A 32 -5.75 -0.73 -17.04
C ILE A 32 -4.34 -0.31 -17.42
N SER A 33 -4.16 0.97 -17.72
CA SER A 33 -2.85 1.59 -17.93
C SER A 33 -2.65 2.72 -16.92
N LEU A 34 -1.52 2.71 -16.21
CA LEU A 34 -1.20 3.66 -15.14
C LEU A 34 0.32 3.84 -15.04
N THR A 35 0.76 5.09 -14.95
CA THR A 35 2.16 5.41 -14.63
C THR A 35 2.20 6.26 -13.37
N VAL A 36 3.01 5.84 -12.38
CA VAL A 36 3.20 6.56 -11.12
C VAL A 36 4.68 6.89 -10.97
N ARG A 37 4.97 8.18 -10.80
CA ARG A 37 6.33 8.69 -10.61
C ARG A 37 6.73 8.62 -9.14
N ARG A 38 8.03 8.62 -8.87
CA ARG A 38 8.57 8.63 -7.51
C ARG A 38 8.04 9.84 -6.72
N GLY A 39 7.64 9.59 -5.47
CA GLY A 39 7.07 10.61 -4.61
C GLY A 39 5.65 11.05 -4.97
N ALA A 40 5.08 10.57 -6.09
CA ALA A 40 3.69 10.88 -6.41
C ALA A 40 2.72 10.18 -5.46
N SER A 41 1.54 10.80 -5.27
CA SER A 41 0.42 10.21 -4.54
C SER A 41 -0.77 10.05 -5.48
N VAL A 42 -1.29 8.82 -5.57
CA VAL A 42 -2.42 8.46 -6.45
C VAL A 42 -3.54 7.83 -5.62
N ALA A 43 -4.72 8.41 -5.69
CA ALA A 43 -5.94 7.83 -5.11
C ALA A 43 -6.76 7.13 -6.21
N ILE A 44 -7.14 5.88 -5.97
CA ILE A 44 -8.04 5.12 -6.84
C ILE A 44 -9.40 5.05 -6.14
N VAL A 45 -10.40 5.69 -6.75
CA VAL A 45 -11.77 5.73 -6.22
C VAL A 45 -12.71 4.94 -7.12
N GLY A 46 -13.80 4.43 -6.55
CA GLY A 46 -14.81 3.69 -7.32
C GLY A 46 -15.81 2.99 -6.41
N GLN A 47 -16.93 2.55 -6.99
CA GLN A 47 -17.96 1.82 -6.26
C GLN A 47 -17.48 0.43 -5.81
N SER A 48 -18.21 -0.20 -4.88
CA SER A 48 -17.98 -1.60 -4.53
C SER A 48 -18.11 -2.48 -5.78
N GLY A 49 -17.21 -3.46 -5.93
CA GLY A 49 -17.18 -4.34 -7.09
C GLY A 49 -16.55 -3.77 -8.37
N SER A 50 -16.05 -2.52 -8.38
CA SER A 50 -15.41 -1.93 -9.58
C SER A 50 -14.03 -2.52 -9.93
N GLY A 51 -13.46 -3.41 -9.08
CA GLY A 51 -12.15 -4.04 -9.31
C GLY A 51 -11.00 -3.44 -8.52
N LYS A 52 -11.25 -2.53 -7.55
CA LYS A 52 -10.21 -1.82 -6.78
C LYS A 52 -9.28 -2.76 -6.02
N SER A 53 -9.82 -3.70 -5.24
CA SER A 53 -9.00 -4.64 -4.47
C SER A 53 -8.22 -5.59 -5.39
N THR A 54 -8.81 -6.01 -6.52
CA THR A 54 -8.10 -6.79 -7.55
C THR A 54 -6.94 -5.99 -8.13
N LEU A 55 -7.15 -4.72 -8.46
CA LEU A 55 -6.09 -3.85 -8.96
C LEU A 55 -4.99 -3.69 -7.91
N LEU A 56 -5.35 -3.43 -6.65
CA LEU A 56 -4.39 -3.29 -5.55
C LEU A 56 -3.58 -4.57 -5.31
N ASN A 57 -4.21 -5.76 -5.40
CA ASN A 57 -3.52 -7.04 -5.30
C ASN A 57 -2.50 -7.22 -6.43
N ILE A 58 -2.84 -6.82 -7.65
CA ILE A 58 -1.93 -6.87 -8.80
C ILE A 58 -0.77 -5.88 -8.63
N LEU A 59 -1.05 -4.64 -8.18
CA LEU A 59 -0.02 -3.64 -7.85
C LEU A 59 0.94 -4.16 -6.78
N GLY A 60 0.40 -4.92 -5.83
CA GLY A 60 1.13 -5.51 -4.71
C GLY A 60 1.80 -6.84 -5.03
N SER A 61 1.75 -7.32 -6.27
CA SER A 61 2.21 -8.68 -6.67
C SER A 61 1.63 -9.83 -5.82
N LEU A 62 0.43 -9.61 -5.24
CA LEU A 62 -0.35 -10.64 -4.52
C LEU A 62 -1.20 -11.46 -5.49
N ASP A 63 -1.43 -10.94 -6.69
CA ASP A 63 -2.10 -11.60 -7.80
C ASP A 63 -1.42 -11.19 -9.11
N SER A 64 -1.57 -11.99 -10.16
CA SER A 64 -0.97 -11.73 -11.46
C SER A 64 -2.02 -11.30 -12.47
N PRO A 65 -1.71 -10.38 -13.40
CA PRO A 65 -2.61 -10.05 -14.50
C PRO A 65 -2.80 -11.25 -15.42
N THR A 66 -3.97 -11.34 -16.07
CA THR A 66 -4.22 -12.34 -17.13
C THR A 66 -3.56 -11.92 -18.43
N ARG A 67 -3.46 -10.62 -18.69
CA ARG A 67 -2.76 -9.98 -19.83
C ARG A 67 -2.24 -8.62 -19.43
N GLY A 68 -1.31 -8.09 -20.23
CA GLY A 68 -0.65 -6.81 -19.98
C GLY A 68 0.63 -6.99 -19.19
N SER A 69 1.25 -5.89 -18.84
CA SER A 69 2.51 -5.88 -18.11
C SER A 69 2.45 -4.98 -16.87
N ILE A 70 3.28 -5.28 -15.88
CA ILE A 70 3.46 -4.49 -14.67
C ILE A 70 4.94 -4.39 -14.32
N GLN A 71 5.42 -3.18 -14.13
CA GLN A 71 6.79 -2.89 -13.74
C GLN A 71 6.83 -2.10 -12.43
N LEU A 72 7.73 -2.49 -11.53
CA LEU A 72 8.03 -1.78 -10.29
C LEU A 72 9.52 -1.43 -10.24
N ASP A 73 9.86 -0.14 -10.12
CA ASP A 73 11.23 0.37 -10.22
C ASP A 73 11.97 -0.13 -11.48
N GLY A 74 11.26 -0.20 -12.62
CA GLY A 74 11.79 -0.68 -13.90
C GLY A 74 11.92 -2.19 -14.04
N GLU A 75 11.57 -2.98 -13.02
CA GLU A 75 11.61 -4.43 -13.03
C GLU A 75 10.24 -5.02 -13.42
N GLU A 76 10.22 -5.83 -14.49
CA GLU A 76 8.99 -6.49 -14.95
C GLU A 76 8.62 -7.65 -14.02
N LEU A 77 7.39 -7.63 -13.49
CA LEU A 77 6.96 -8.61 -12.49
C LEU A 77 6.39 -9.90 -13.09
N ALA A 78 5.94 -9.88 -14.35
CA ALA A 78 5.19 -10.98 -14.94
C ALA A 78 5.98 -12.29 -15.11
N HIS A 79 7.32 -12.20 -15.12
CA HIS A 79 8.20 -13.34 -15.37
C HIS A 79 8.95 -13.82 -14.12
N LEU A 80 8.70 -13.21 -12.97
CA LEU A 80 9.36 -13.52 -11.72
C LEU A 80 8.71 -14.73 -11.05
N SER A 81 9.52 -15.56 -10.43
CA SER A 81 9.07 -16.66 -9.57
C SER A 81 8.47 -16.12 -8.26
N GLU A 82 7.65 -16.93 -7.59
CA GLU A 82 7.05 -16.53 -6.31
C GLU A 82 8.08 -16.13 -5.23
N PRO A 83 9.24 -16.78 -5.07
CA PRO A 83 10.28 -16.30 -4.16
C PRO A 83 10.84 -14.91 -4.52
N GLU A 84 11.00 -14.62 -5.81
CA GLU A 84 11.45 -13.30 -6.29
C GLU A 84 10.37 -12.23 -6.03
N LEU A 85 9.10 -12.52 -6.34
CA LEU A 85 7.97 -11.66 -6.03
C LEU A 85 7.85 -11.42 -4.51
N ALA A 86 8.05 -12.45 -3.67
CA ALA A 86 8.06 -12.30 -2.22
C ALA A 86 9.17 -11.36 -1.74
N THR A 87 10.34 -11.41 -2.37
CA THR A 87 11.46 -10.51 -2.08
C THR A 87 11.12 -9.07 -2.46
N ILE A 88 10.53 -8.84 -3.64
CA ILE A 88 10.06 -7.54 -4.08
C ILE A 88 8.99 -6.99 -3.14
N ARG A 89 7.98 -7.79 -2.79
CA ARG A 89 6.94 -7.40 -1.83
C ARG A 89 7.54 -6.94 -0.51
N ASN A 90 8.50 -7.69 0.00
CA ASN A 90 9.14 -7.36 1.28
C ASN A 90 10.00 -6.10 1.24
N GLN A 91 10.76 -5.89 0.16
CA GLN A 91 11.75 -4.82 0.07
C GLN A 91 11.21 -3.54 -0.54
N LYS A 92 10.33 -3.63 -1.54
CA LYS A 92 9.90 -2.49 -2.36
C LYS A 92 8.47 -2.03 -2.07
N ILE A 93 7.63 -2.85 -1.40
CA ILE A 93 6.21 -2.54 -1.19
C ILE A 93 5.87 -2.54 0.29
N GLY A 94 5.26 -1.46 0.76
CA GLY A 94 4.64 -1.36 2.08
C GLY A 94 3.12 -1.49 1.96
N PHE A 95 2.50 -2.39 2.72
CA PHE A 95 1.04 -2.56 2.71
C PHE A 95 0.39 -1.95 3.95
N ILE A 96 -0.68 -1.19 3.74
CA ILE A 96 -1.58 -0.67 4.77
C ILE A 96 -3.00 -1.13 4.42
N PHE A 97 -3.58 -2.01 5.22
CA PHE A 97 -4.92 -2.54 5.02
C PHE A 97 -5.94 -1.83 5.91
N GLN A 98 -7.22 -1.91 5.56
CA GLN A 98 -8.33 -1.41 6.36
C GLN A 98 -8.35 -2.05 7.76
N SER A 99 -8.17 -3.36 7.85
CA SER A 99 -7.87 -4.06 9.11
C SER A 99 -6.36 -4.09 9.27
N HIS A 100 -5.84 -3.47 10.30
CA HIS A 100 -4.40 -3.28 10.53
C HIS A 100 -3.54 -4.55 10.48
N HIS A 101 -4.13 -5.75 10.62
CA HIS A 101 -3.45 -7.06 10.60
C HIS A 101 -2.21 -7.13 11.50
N LEU A 102 -2.28 -6.53 12.69
CA LEU A 102 -1.22 -6.69 13.69
C LEU A 102 -1.30 -8.07 14.34
N LEU A 103 -0.15 -8.63 14.63
CA LEU A 103 -0.02 -9.89 15.37
C LEU A 103 -0.37 -9.64 16.83
N PRO A 104 -1.47 -10.24 17.36
CA PRO A 104 -1.98 -9.91 18.68
C PRO A 104 -1.05 -10.33 19.82
N GLN A 105 -0.20 -11.32 19.60
CA GLN A 105 0.79 -11.82 20.55
C GLN A 105 2.07 -10.97 20.62
N CYS A 106 2.33 -10.16 19.57
CA CYS A 106 3.50 -9.31 19.47
C CYS A 106 3.23 -7.90 20.02
N SER A 107 4.25 -7.29 20.60
CA SER A 107 4.25 -5.86 20.97
C SER A 107 4.20 -4.95 19.73
N VAL A 108 4.00 -3.66 19.96
CA VAL A 108 4.07 -2.62 18.92
C VAL A 108 5.42 -2.67 18.18
N LEU A 109 6.52 -2.69 18.94
CA LEU A 109 7.87 -2.73 18.35
C LEU A 109 8.09 -4.01 17.56
N GLU A 110 7.68 -5.17 18.09
CA GLU A 110 7.81 -6.46 17.39
C GLU A 110 6.98 -6.49 16.11
N ASN A 111 5.73 -5.99 16.13
CA ASN A 111 4.90 -5.89 14.93
C ASN A 111 5.56 -5.09 13.82
N VAL A 112 6.20 -3.97 14.15
CA VAL A 112 6.94 -3.14 13.19
C VAL A 112 8.15 -3.87 12.62
N LEU A 113 8.83 -4.69 13.43
CA LEU A 113 10.04 -5.40 13.03
C LEU A 113 9.78 -6.67 12.20
N VAL A 114 8.56 -7.23 12.20
CA VAL A 114 8.23 -8.46 11.45
C VAL A 114 8.73 -8.46 10.01
N PRO A 115 8.51 -7.41 9.18
CA PRO A 115 8.98 -7.44 7.80
C PRO A 115 10.50 -7.53 7.65
N THR A 116 11.27 -7.06 8.64
CA THR A 116 12.74 -7.09 8.59
C THR A 116 13.32 -8.48 8.79
N LEU A 117 12.51 -9.45 9.24
CA LEU A 117 12.92 -10.82 9.51
C LEU A 117 12.90 -11.70 8.25
N ALA A 118 12.19 -11.29 7.20
CA ALA A 118 11.85 -12.16 6.07
C ALA A 118 13.07 -12.72 5.31
N ALA A 119 14.15 -11.93 5.19
CA ALA A 119 15.32 -12.34 4.40
C ALA A 119 16.25 -13.33 5.14
N THR A 120 16.46 -13.14 6.44
CA THR A 120 17.50 -13.86 7.20
C THR A 120 17.01 -14.44 8.53
N GLY A 121 15.75 -14.25 8.89
CA GLY A 121 15.22 -14.60 10.21
C GLY A 121 15.71 -13.68 11.35
N ARG A 122 16.51 -12.67 11.03
CA ARG A 122 17.06 -11.70 12.01
C ARG A 122 16.88 -10.28 11.49
N ALA A 123 16.45 -9.39 12.37
CA ALA A 123 16.39 -7.96 12.05
C ALA A 123 17.81 -7.38 11.88
N PRO A 124 18.03 -6.48 10.90
CA PRO A 124 19.25 -5.70 10.81
C PRO A 124 19.54 -4.94 12.12
N ALA A 125 20.82 -4.65 12.38
CA ALA A 125 21.23 -4.05 13.65
C ALA A 125 20.61 -2.65 13.91
N ASP A 126 20.32 -1.90 12.85
CA ASP A 126 19.70 -0.57 12.88
C ASP A 126 18.16 -0.61 12.87
N ALA A 127 17.56 -1.76 12.57
CA ALA A 127 16.11 -1.86 12.38
C ALA A 127 15.32 -1.48 13.65
N ALA A 128 15.79 -1.88 14.82
CA ALA A 128 15.13 -1.56 16.09
C ALA A 128 15.17 -0.05 16.40
N GLU A 129 16.28 0.61 16.12
CA GLU A 129 16.41 2.05 16.31
C GLU A 129 15.54 2.81 15.30
N ARG A 130 15.56 2.42 14.03
CA ARG A 130 14.66 2.95 13.01
C ARG A 130 13.19 2.78 13.38
N ALA A 131 12.80 1.61 13.89
CA ALA A 131 11.43 1.36 14.33
C ALA A 131 11.01 2.32 15.46
N ARG A 132 11.89 2.57 16.44
CA ARG A 132 11.63 3.53 17.53
C ARG A 132 11.43 4.95 17.00
N GLN A 133 12.32 5.41 16.14
CA GLN A 133 12.24 6.74 15.52
C GLN A 133 10.93 6.93 14.73
N LEU A 134 10.54 5.95 13.92
CA LEU A 134 9.29 5.99 13.19
C LEU A 134 8.07 5.96 14.13
N LEU A 135 8.09 5.13 15.19
CA LEU A 135 7.03 5.08 16.19
C LEU A 135 6.92 6.39 17.00
N GLU A 136 8.04 7.02 17.31
CA GLU A 136 8.07 8.34 17.93
C GLU A 136 7.42 9.40 17.03
N ARG A 137 7.78 9.42 15.74
CA ARG A 137 7.22 10.35 14.74
C ARG A 137 5.70 10.25 14.61
N VAL A 138 5.11 9.05 14.78
CA VAL A 138 3.66 8.86 14.76
C VAL A 138 3.01 8.96 16.15
N GLY A 139 3.74 9.43 17.17
CA GLY A 139 3.25 9.65 18.53
C GLY A 139 3.11 8.38 19.39
N LEU A 140 3.77 7.27 19.00
CA LEU A 140 3.67 5.98 19.68
C LEU A 140 4.96 5.55 20.42
N GLY A 141 5.92 6.44 20.59
CA GLY A 141 7.18 6.15 21.28
C GLY A 141 6.99 5.63 22.72
N HIS A 142 5.91 6.04 23.39
CA HIS A 142 5.55 5.56 24.74
C HIS A 142 4.80 4.23 24.76
N ARG A 143 4.50 3.62 23.58
CA ARG A 143 3.69 2.40 23.43
C ARG A 143 4.49 1.18 22.96
N LEU A 144 5.81 1.24 22.87
CA LEU A 144 6.66 0.22 22.26
C LEU A 144 6.41 -1.20 22.73
N THR A 145 6.14 -1.39 24.03
CA THR A 145 5.91 -2.69 24.67
C THR A 145 4.44 -3.09 24.75
N HIS A 146 3.51 -2.20 24.37
CA HIS A 146 2.08 -2.50 24.38
C HIS A 146 1.74 -3.52 23.30
N ARG A 147 0.68 -4.29 23.52
CA ARG A 147 0.10 -5.21 22.54
C ARG A 147 -1.11 -4.57 21.85
N PRO A 148 -1.51 -5.05 20.65
CA PRO A 148 -2.64 -4.48 19.91
C PRO A 148 -3.93 -4.32 20.73
N ALA A 149 -4.24 -5.27 21.62
CA ALA A 149 -5.42 -5.20 22.50
C ALA A 149 -5.39 -4.03 23.53
N GLN A 150 -4.26 -3.37 23.70
CA GLN A 150 -4.05 -2.22 24.61
C GLN A 150 -4.05 -0.88 23.86
N LEU A 151 -4.31 -0.91 22.55
CA LEU A 151 -4.28 0.25 21.68
C LEU A 151 -5.68 0.57 21.15
N SER A 152 -5.92 1.84 20.86
CA SER A 152 -7.08 2.25 20.06
C SER A 152 -6.93 1.78 18.59
N SER A 153 -8.04 1.76 17.85
CA SER A 153 -8.05 1.43 16.43
C SER A 153 -7.11 2.34 15.63
N GLY A 154 -7.11 3.65 15.90
CA GLY A 154 -6.22 4.61 15.27
C GLY A 154 -4.74 4.40 15.63
N GLU A 155 -4.43 4.03 16.88
CA GLU A 155 -3.06 3.66 17.26
C GLU A 155 -2.60 2.40 16.54
N CYS A 156 -3.45 1.37 16.44
CA CYS A 156 -3.17 0.15 15.68
C CYS A 156 -2.89 0.47 14.21
N GLN A 157 -3.67 1.38 13.61
CA GLN A 157 -3.47 1.77 12.22
C GLN A 157 -2.16 2.55 12.02
N ARG A 158 -1.78 3.43 12.96
CA ARG A 158 -0.46 4.08 12.94
C ARG A 158 0.69 3.08 13.07
N VAL A 159 0.55 2.03 13.87
CA VAL A 159 1.54 0.93 13.93
C VAL A 159 1.64 0.23 12.57
N ALA A 160 0.51 -0.03 11.89
CA ALA A 160 0.51 -0.65 10.55
C ALA A 160 1.19 0.25 9.50
N VAL A 161 1.02 1.57 9.59
CA VAL A 161 1.75 2.53 8.73
C VAL A 161 3.26 2.43 8.97
N VAL A 162 3.71 2.44 10.23
CA VAL A 162 5.13 2.33 10.56
C VAL A 162 5.71 0.98 10.11
N ARG A 163 4.95 -0.11 10.27
CA ARG A 163 5.33 -1.44 9.75
C ARG A 163 5.52 -1.43 8.23
N ALA A 164 4.65 -0.73 7.51
CA ALA A 164 4.77 -0.60 6.06
C ALA A 164 6.05 0.16 5.63
N LEU A 165 6.54 1.08 6.45
CA LEU A 165 7.72 1.93 6.17
C LEU A 165 9.06 1.33 6.59
N ILE A 166 9.08 0.27 7.41
CA ILE A 166 10.31 -0.18 8.08
C ILE A 166 11.43 -0.57 7.10
N ASN A 167 11.09 -1.22 5.99
CA ASN A 167 12.03 -1.65 4.96
C ASN A 167 12.35 -0.56 3.91
N ARG A 168 11.94 0.70 4.11
CA ARG A 168 12.15 1.81 3.15
C ARG A 168 11.60 1.49 1.76
N PRO A 169 10.31 1.11 1.65
CA PRO A 169 9.73 0.73 0.36
C PRO A 169 9.73 1.92 -0.62
N SER A 170 9.78 1.64 -1.91
CA SER A 170 9.58 2.65 -2.96
C SER A 170 8.09 2.96 -3.19
N LEU A 171 7.21 2.02 -2.85
CA LEU A 171 5.76 2.11 -3.02
C LEU A 171 5.02 1.72 -1.74
N ILE A 172 4.08 2.54 -1.30
CA ILE A 172 3.06 2.17 -0.30
C ILE A 172 1.74 1.94 -1.00
N LEU A 173 1.13 0.80 -0.74
CA LEU A 173 -0.22 0.43 -1.16
C LEU A 173 -1.16 0.48 0.05
N ALA A 174 -2.19 1.32 -0.02
CA ALA A 174 -3.16 1.49 1.05
C ALA A 174 -4.56 1.06 0.59
N ASP A 175 -5.13 0.05 1.24
CA ASP A 175 -6.49 -0.43 1.02
C ASP A 175 -7.40 0.11 2.11
N GLU A 176 -8.22 1.13 1.79
CA GLU A 176 -9.16 1.77 2.72
C GLU A 176 -8.57 2.06 4.12
N PRO A 177 -7.39 2.71 4.22
CA PRO A 177 -6.62 2.77 5.47
C PRO A 177 -7.34 3.47 6.62
N THR A 178 -8.42 4.19 6.32
CA THR A 178 -9.25 4.95 7.28
C THR A 178 -10.65 4.39 7.45
N GLY A 179 -11.03 3.36 6.71
CA GLY A 179 -12.41 2.88 6.62
C GLY A 179 -12.99 2.31 7.92
N ALA A 180 -12.14 1.96 8.91
CA ALA A 180 -12.56 1.46 10.22
C ALA A 180 -12.41 2.51 11.36
N LEU A 181 -12.10 3.77 11.02
CA LEU A 181 -11.81 4.83 11.98
C LEU A 181 -12.97 5.84 12.06
N ASP A 182 -13.11 6.51 13.21
CA ASP A 182 -13.94 7.70 13.32
C ASP A 182 -13.36 8.85 12.48
N HIS A 183 -14.18 9.86 12.21
CA HIS A 183 -13.83 10.95 11.28
C HIS A 183 -12.54 11.68 11.69
N SER A 184 -12.38 12.06 12.96
CA SER A 184 -11.21 12.82 13.43
C SER A 184 -9.91 12.00 13.36
N THR A 185 -9.99 10.72 13.71
CA THR A 185 -8.87 9.78 13.61
C THR A 185 -8.51 9.51 12.15
N ALA A 186 -9.52 9.41 11.27
CA ALA A 186 -9.33 9.24 9.82
C ALA A 186 -8.61 10.45 9.19
N GLU A 187 -9.01 11.69 9.55
CA GLU A 187 -8.32 12.91 9.10
C GLU A 187 -6.86 12.93 9.56
N SER A 188 -6.61 12.68 10.84
CA SER A 188 -5.26 12.65 11.41
C SER A 188 -4.36 11.63 10.71
N LEU A 189 -4.89 10.43 10.39
CA LEU A 189 -4.15 9.41 9.65
C LEU A 189 -3.91 9.84 8.20
N GLY A 190 -4.89 10.49 7.56
CA GLY A 190 -4.75 11.03 6.21
C GLY A 190 -3.64 12.08 6.13
N ASP A 191 -3.61 13.01 7.08
CA ASP A 191 -2.57 14.04 7.16
C ASP A 191 -1.17 13.43 7.39
N LEU A 192 -1.08 12.42 8.26
CA LEU A 192 0.16 11.66 8.48
C LEU A 192 0.65 11.00 7.18
N LEU A 193 -0.22 10.38 6.39
CA LEU A 193 0.17 9.75 5.12
C LEU A 193 0.66 10.78 4.10
N VAL A 194 0.06 11.96 4.05
CA VAL A 194 0.50 13.08 3.19
C VAL A 194 1.87 13.59 3.64
N GLU A 195 2.08 13.76 4.95
CA GLU A 195 3.36 14.16 5.52
C GLU A 195 4.47 13.17 5.17
N LEU A 196 4.23 11.87 5.37
CA LEU A 196 5.18 10.80 5.06
C LEU A 196 5.51 10.73 3.56
N ASN A 197 4.51 10.91 2.68
CA ASN A 197 4.73 10.98 1.24
C ASN A 197 5.65 12.15 0.87
N ARG A 198 5.41 13.33 1.45
CA ARG A 198 6.20 14.54 1.16
C ARG A 198 7.62 14.45 1.71
N ASP A 199 7.78 14.06 2.98
CA ASP A 199 9.05 14.14 3.70
C ASP A 199 9.99 12.98 3.36
N ASP A 200 9.44 11.77 3.22
CA ASP A 200 10.21 10.56 2.90
C ASP A 200 10.26 10.27 1.38
N GLN A 201 9.59 11.08 0.55
CA GLN A 201 9.46 10.90 -0.91
C GLN A 201 8.98 9.50 -1.32
N VAL A 202 8.19 8.87 -0.44
CA VAL A 202 7.62 7.54 -0.69
C VAL A 202 6.42 7.68 -1.62
N THR A 203 6.40 6.90 -2.69
CA THR A 203 5.26 6.85 -3.60
C THR A 203 4.06 6.21 -2.91
N LEU A 204 2.90 6.85 -2.95
CA LEU A 204 1.70 6.39 -2.29
C LEU A 204 0.61 6.10 -3.33
N SER A 205 0.17 4.85 -3.43
CA SER A 205 -1.04 4.49 -4.18
C SER A 205 -2.06 3.90 -3.21
N GLY A 206 -3.27 4.44 -3.22
CA GLY A 206 -4.29 3.98 -2.28
C GLY A 206 -5.67 3.92 -2.90
N VAL A 207 -6.41 2.90 -2.49
CA VAL A 207 -7.83 2.74 -2.77
C VAL A 207 -8.61 3.39 -1.62
N THR A 208 -9.60 4.20 -1.92
CA THR A 208 -10.47 4.79 -0.90
C THR A 208 -11.85 5.12 -1.46
N HIS A 209 -12.86 5.04 -0.60
CA HIS A 209 -14.19 5.57 -0.87
C HIS A 209 -14.33 7.03 -0.43
N SER A 210 -13.38 7.57 0.37
CA SER A 210 -13.41 8.95 0.83
C SER A 210 -12.91 9.90 -0.25
N ALA A 211 -13.80 10.72 -0.78
CA ALA A 211 -13.45 11.78 -1.70
C ALA A 211 -12.52 12.85 -1.07
N GLU A 212 -12.65 13.09 0.24
CA GLU A 212 -11.81 14.03 0.99
C GLU A 212 -10.35 13.56 1.08
N LEU A 213 -10.15 12.27 1.38
CA LEU A 213 -8.81 11.66 1.41
C LEU A 213 -8.21 11.58 0.00
N ALA A 214 -9.04 11.34 -1.02
CA ALA A 214 -8.60 11.38 -2.41
C ALA A 214 -8.16 12.79 -2.82
N ALA A 215 -8.88 13.82 -2.40
CA ALA A 215 -8.55 15.23 -2.69
C ALA A 215 -7.26 15.72 -2.02
N LYS A 216 -6.90 15.17 -0.85
CA LYS A 216 -5.62 15.45 -0.17
C LYS A 216 -4.42 14.81 -0.89
N ARG A 217 -4.65 13.86 -1.81
CA ARG A 217 -3.63 13.18 -2.61
C ARG A 217 -3.53 13.80 -3.99
N GLY A 218 -2.35 13.82 -4.58
CA GLY A 218 -2.04 14.62 -5.79
C GLY A 218 -2.88 14.28 -7.03
N THR A 219 -3.15 12.99 -7.32
CA THR A 219 -3.91 12.55 -8.49
C THR A 219 -4.98 11.57 -8.10
N THR A 220 -6.22 11.81 -8.57
CA THR A 220 -7.33 10.87 -8.39
C THR A 220 -7.66 10.18 -9.71
N ARG A 221 -7.84 8.85 -9.66
CA ARG A 221 -8.30 8.03 -10.78
C ARG A 221 -9.58 7.31 -10.39
N GLN A 222 -10.63 7.47 -11.18
CA GLN A 222 -11.88 6.78 -10.96
C GLN A 222 -11.89 5.44 -11.71
N LEU A 223 -12.13 4.35 -10.98
CA LEU A 223 -12.28 3.00 -11.53
C LEU A 223 -13.78 2.66 -11.62
N LEU A 224 -14.24 2.40 -12.84
CA LEU A 224 -15.63 2.02 -13.17
C LEU A 224 -15.60 0.75 -14.00
N ASP A 225 -16.33 -0.27 -13.58
CA ASP A 225 -16.48 -1.54 -14.31
C ASP A 225 -15.15 -2.12 -14.86
N GLY A 226 -14.09 -2.02 -14.07
CA GLY A 226 -12.77 -2.55 -14.41
C GLY A 226 -11.94 -1.68 -15.35
N GLN A 227 -12.31 -0.42 -15.59
CA GLN A 227 -11.58 0.54 -16.41
C GLN A 227 -11.43 1.88 -15.70
N PHE A 228 -10.35 2.62 -15.99
CA PHE A 228 -10.28 4.01 -15.57
C PHE A 228 -11.21 4.88 -16.42
N ALA A 229 -11.99 5.75 -15.76
CA ALA A 229 -12.80 6.74 -16.45
C ALA A 229 -11.90 7.66 -17.31
N SER A 230 -12.39 8.02 -18.49
CA SER A 230 -11.63 8.81 -19.49
C SER A 230 -11.29 10.23 -19.02
N ASN A 231 -11.92 10.75 -17.95
CA ASN A 231 -11.63 12.05 -17.36
C ASN A 231 -10.89 11.85 -16.04
N ALA A 232 -9.63 12.28 -16.00
CA ALA A 232 -8.96 12.57 -14.73
C ALA A 232 -9.67 13.79 -14.09
N ILE A 233 -10.21 13.64 -12.89
CA ILE A 233 -10.71 14.75 -12.08
C ILE A 233 -9.49 15.44 -11.43
#